data_ece0ef99dc1d96033ba4a519f3ada777
#
_entry.id   ece0ef99dc1d96033ba4a519f3ada777
#
_cell.length_a   1.000
_cell.length_b   1.000
_cell.length_c   1.000
_cell.angle_alpha   90.00
_cell.angle_beta   90.00
_cell.angle_gamma   90.00
#
_symmetry.space_group_name_H-M   'P 1'
#
loop_
_entity.id
_entity.type
_entity.pdbx_description
1 polymer ?
#
loop_
_entity_poly.entity_id
_entity_poly.type
_entity_poly.pdbx_seq_one_letter_code
_entity_poly.pdbx_strand_id
1 'polypeptide(L)'
;MAVTVVIGGQYGSEGKGKLVSYLACQSEDELATVRCGGSNAGHTAVGNGKSYRLRQLPSGAVADHGGLFLAAGMLLDLEVLSREIAETGVSADRLRIDRNAAVISRDDRLEEGRIQLGARVGSTLTGTGVATARKVLRDPNLELAGNVVELAPYLADVSKELNDVLDRKGRVIVEGTQGFGLSLHHSGLFPYTTSRDTTAAAFLSEAGLSPIEVDEILVVFRTYPIRVAGNSGPLDGELSWDEVSRRAGYPTPLAEYTTVTGRLRRVGEFDWDLARRAVMVNRPTAIALHGADYLNYSDFGLTSWESLSADTQTFVRRLENDLDVPVRYIFTGPAESQIVERRWRTGGTKPALHEAIGSRT
;
A
#
# COMPACT_ATOMS: atom_id res chain seq x y z
N MET A 1 -15.69 4.58 -12.85
CA MET A 1 -14.97 3.61 -11.98
C MET A 1 -15.12 4.10 -10.56
N ALA A 2 -15.72 3.28 -9.67
CA ALA A 2 -16.08 3.77 -8.33
C ALA A 2 -14.95 3.52 -7.31
N VAL A 3 -14.55 2.28 -7.06
CA VAL A 3 -13.52 1.97 -6.05
C VAL A 3 -12.33 1.26 -6.68
N THR A 4 -11.12 1.81 -6.46
CA THR A 4 -9.83 1.16 -6.76
C THR A 4 -9.14 0.80 -5.46
N VAL A 5 -8.80 -0.48 -5.25
CA VAL A 5 -8.05 -0.95 -4.07
C VAL A 5 -6.60 -1.23 -4.44
N VAL A 6 -5.65 -0.56 -3.80
CA VAL A 6 -4.21 -0.73 -4.04
C VAL A 6 -3.59 -1.53 -2.91
N ILE A 7 -3.09 -2.72 -3.22
CA ILE A 7 -2.48 -3.65 -2.25
C ILE A 7 -1.03 -3.99 -2.60
N GLY A 8 -0.25 -4.42 -1.63
CA GLY A 8 1.09 -4.99 -1.87
C GLY A 8 1.03 -6.51 -2.01
N GLY A 9 1.75 -7.07 -2.97
CA GLY A 9 1.77 -8.50 -3.23
C GLY A 9 2.87 -9.28 -2.50
N GLN A 10 3.80 -8.58 -1.83
CA GLN A 10 5.00 -9.17 -1.23
C GLN A 10 5.12 -8.85 0.27
N TYR A 11 6.24 -8.30 0.72
CA TYR A 11 6.54 -8.07 2.14
C TYR A 11 6.50 -6.59 2.53
N GLY A 12 5.75 -5.77 1.80
CA GLY A 12 5.70 -4.32 1.96
C GLY A 12 6.77 -3.59 1.13
N SER A 13 6.68 -2.27 1.14
CA SER A 13 7.57 -1.38 0.37
C SER A 13 7.56 -1.61 -1.15
N GLU A 14 6.48 -2.16 -1.71
CA GLU A 14 6.36 -2.44 -3.15
C GLU A 14 6.21 -1.19 -4.01
N GLY A 15 5.95 -0.01 -3.40
CA GLY A 15 5.74 1.23 -4.15
C GLY A 15 4.28 1.64 -4.27
N LYS A 16 3.40 1.13 -3.40
CA LYS A 16 1.96 1.49 -3.36
C LYS A 16 1.74 2.99 -3.31
N GLY A 17 2.49 3.70 -2.47
CA GLY A 17 2.37 5.15 -2.35
C GLY A 17 2.61 5.88 -3.67
N LYS A 18 3.62 5.47 -4.45
CA LYS A 18 3.87 6.06 -5.77
C LYS A 18 2.71 5.81 -6.74
N LEU A 19 2.14 4.59 -6.74
CA LEU A 19 0.97 4.28 -7.57
C LEU A 19 -0.24 5.11 -7.16
N VAL A 20 -0.56 5.18 -5.85
CA VAL A 20 -1.69 5.99 -5.35
C VAL A 20 -1.50 7.46 -5.68
N SER A 21 -0.30 8.01 -5.50
CA SER A 21 0.03 9.39 -5.88
C SER A 21 -0.21 9.63 -7.36
N TYR A 22 0.29 8.74 -8.22
CA TYR A 22 0.10 8.83 -9.66
C TYR A 22 -1.39 8.82 -10.03
N LEU A 23 -2.16 7.87 -9.51
CA LEU A 23 -3.59 7.77 -9.78
C LEU A 23 -4.37 8.99 -9.27
N ALA A 24 -3.97 9.55 -8.13
CA ALA A 24 -4.60 10.73 -7.58
C ALA A 24 -4.31 11.99 -8.42
N CYS A 25 -3.06 12.19 -8.85
CA CYS A 25 -2.68 13.33 -9.69
C CYS A 25 -3.29 13.26 -11.11
N GLN A 26 -3.61 12.06 -11.62
CA GLN A 26 -4.24 11.88 -12.93
C GLN A 26 -5.77 11.91 -12.89
N SER A 27 -6.39 12.02 -11.71
CA SER A 27 -7.86 12.04 -11.60
C SER A 27 -8.41 13.43 -11.90
N GLU A 28 -9.39 13.50 -12.80
CA GLU A 28 -10.15 14.72 -13.10
C GLU A 28 -11.52 14.71 -12.40
N ASP A 29 -11.93 13.56 -11.83
CA ASP A 29 -13.20 13.36 -11.15
C ASP A 29 -13.13 13.82 -9.67
N GLU A 30 -14.30 13.89 -9.00
CA GLU A 30 -14.36 13.99 -7.54
C GLU A 30 -13.64 12.77 -6.95
N LEU A 31 -12.58 13.05 -6.18
CA LEU A 31 -11.66 12.03 -5.69
C LEU A 31 -11.64 11.98 -4.16
N ALA A 32 -11.67 10.76 -3.62
CA ALA A 32 -11.31 10.45 -2.25
C ALA A 32 -10.16 9.44 -2.22
N THR A 33 -9.14 9.69 -1.40
CA THR A 33 -8.11 8.70 -1.09
C THR A 33 -8.20 8.33 0.38
N VAL A 34 -8.40 7.04 0.67
CA VAL A 34 -8.52 6.54 2.04
C VAL A 34 -7.35 5.64 2.40
N ARG A 35 -6.71 5.93 3.53
CA ARG A 35 -5.62 5.13 4.07
C ARG A 35 -6.11 4.20 5.15
N CYS A 36 -5.63 2.95 5.06
CA CYS A 36 -5.77 1.93 6.08
C CYS A 36 -4.42 1.62 6.73
N GLY A 37 -4.41 1.12 7.95
CA GLY A 37 -3.17 0.66 8.56
C GLY A 37 -2.74 1.43 9.79
N GLY A 38 -1.45 1.69 9.93
CA GLY A 38 -0.87 2.37 11.09
C GLY A 38 0.49 2.98 10.78
N SER A 39 1.05 3.68 11.77
CA SER A 39 2.30 4.44 11.65
C SER A 39 3.56 3.60 11.45
N ASN A 40 3.47 2.28 11.51
CA ASN A 40 4.57 1.35 11.25
C ASN A 40 4.92 1.19 9.75
N ALA A 41 4.09 1.70 8.84
CA ALA A 41 4.29 1.61 7.39
C ALA A 41 4.44 3.01 6.79
N GLY A 42 5.60 3.28 6.19
CA GLY A 42 5.86 4.52 5.45
C GLY A 42 5.66 4.33 3.95
N HIS A 43 4.95 5.25 3.31
CA HIS A 43 4.79 5.33 1.87
C HIS A 43 5.48 6.59 1.33
N THR A 44 6.24 6.43 0.26
CA THR A 44 6.76 7.58 -0.48
C THR A 44 5.69 8.02 -1.46
N ALA A 45 5.16 9.23 -1.26
CA ALA A 45 4.21 9.89 -2.13
C ALA A 45 4.97 10.88 -3.01
N VAL A 46 4.80 10.79 -4.33
CA VAL A 46 5.50 11.64 -5.31
C VAL A 46 4.50 12.19 -6.29
N GLY A 47 4.44 13.51 -6.44
CA GLY A 47 3.54 14.18 -7.37
C GLY A 47 3.70 15.69 -7.31
N ASN A 48 3.36 16.37 -8.41
CA ASN A 48 3.41 17.83 -8.52
C ASN A 48 4.78 18.43 -8.10
N GLY A 49 5.88 17.72 -8.42
CA GLY A 49 7.25 18.11 -8.07
C GLY A 49 7.59 17.98 -6.58
N LYS A 50 6.71 17.37 -5.78
CA LYS A 50 6.88 17.16 -4.34
C LYS A 50 7.11 15.68 -4.03
N SER A 51 7.84 15.41 -2.95
CA SER A 51 8.06 14.05 -2.44
C SER A 51 7.96 14.05 -0.92
N TYR A 52 7.07 13.23 -0.38
CA TYR A 52 6.84 13.07 1.05
C TYR A 52 6.98 11.62 1.48
N ARG A 53 7.37 11.40 2.73
CA ARG A 53 7.41 10.08 3.37
C ARG A 53 6.29 10.00 4.39
N LEU A 54 5.10 9.57 3.94
CA LEU A 54 3.87 9.58 4.73
C LEU A 54 3.66 8.25 5.45
N ARG A 55 3.32 8.32 6.72
CA ARG A 55 2.99 7.17 7.58
C ARG A 55 1.53 7.17 8.02
N GLN A 56 0.89 8.34 8.01
CA GLN A 56 -0.50 8.55 8.43
C GLN A 56 -1.36 9.06 7.27
N LEU A 57 -0.97 10.14 6.61
CA LEU A 57 -1.75 10.67 5.50
C LEU A 57 -1.74 9.72 4.29
N PRO A 58 -2.85 9.67 3.52
CA PRO A 58 -2.88 8.98 2.23
C PRO A 58 -1.89 9.60 1.25
N SER A 59 -1.32 8.79 0.36
CA SER A 59 -0.39 9.25 -0.67
C SER A 59 -1.02 10.21 -1.68
N GLY A 60 -2.35 10.26 -1.77
CA GLY A 60 -3.09 11.29 -2.52
C GLY A 60 -2.91 12.72 -2.00
N ALA A 61 -2.27 12.91 -0.83
CA ALA A 61 -1.96 14.23 -0.29
C ALA A 61 -1.04 15.08 -1.19
N VAL A 62 -0.34 14.47 -2.15
CA VAL A 62 0.47 15.20 -3.15
C VAL A 62 -0.35 15.85 -4.25
N ALA A 63 -1.58 15.38 -4.49
CA ALA A 63 -2.51 16.03 -5.41
C ALA A 63 -3.09 17.30 -4.76
N ASP A 64 -3.33 18.34 -5.57
CA ASP A 64 -3.84 19.62 -5.08
C ASP A 64 -5.37 19.60 -4.83
N HIS A 65 -6.04 18.48 -5.12
CA HIS A 65 -7.48 18.27 -5.00
C HIS A 65 -7.82 16.94 -4.32
N GLY A 66 -9.11 16.69 -4.12
CA GLY A 66 -9.63 15.46 -3.55
C GLY A 66 -9.61 15.43 -2.02
N GLY A 67 -10.50 14.63 -1.44
CA GLY A 67 -10.58 14.37 -0.02
C GLY A 67 -9.55 13.32 0.43
N LEU A 68 -9.03 13.48 1.64
CA LEU A 68 -8.07 12.59 2.28
C LEU A 68 -8.72 11.99 3.52
N PHE A 69 -8.76 10.66 3.60
CA PHE A 69 -9.50 9.96 4.62
C PHE A 69 -8.61 8.99 5.40
N LEU A 70 -8.75 8.99 6.72
CA LEU A 70 -8.16 8.00 7.62
C LEU A 70 -9.27 7.07 8.10
N ALA A 71 -9.21 5.81 7.71
CA ALA A 71 -10.27 4.83 7.93
C ALA A 71 -10.50 4.47 9.42
N ALA A 72 -11.66 3.90 9.74
CA ALA A 72 -11.99 3.41 11.09
C ALA A 72 -11.02 2.33 11.60
N GLY A 73 -10.42 1.54 10.69
CA GLY A 73 -9.38 0.57 11.01
C GLY A 73 -8.00 1.16 11.26
N MET A 74 -7.80 2.47 11.07
CA MET A 74 -6.51 3.15 11.23
C MET A 74 -6.05 3.16 12.69
N LEU A 75 -4.72 3.09 12.88
CA LEU A 75 -4.04 3.31 14.15
C LEU A 75 -3.27 4.63 14.06
N LEU A 76 -3.69 5.61 14.83
CA LEU A 76 -3.19 6.98 14.76
C LEU A 76 -2.01 7.19 15.71
N ASP A 77 -0.92 7.71 15.15
CA ASP A 77 0.21 8.27 15.88
C ASP A 77 0.09 9.79 15.76
N LEU A 78 -0.38 10.46 16.83
CA LEU A 78 -0.73 11.88 16.78
C LEU A 78 0.47 12.78 16.47
N GLU A 79 1.67 12.43 16.96
CA GLU A 79 2.89 13.19 16.68
C GLU A 79 3.27 13.11 15.19
N VAL A 80 3.16 11.90 14.61
CA VAL A 80 3.42 11.68 13.19
C VAL A 80 2.38 12.41 12.34
N LEU A 81 1.10 12.27 12.69
CA LEU A 81 0.00 12.89 11.96
C LEU A 81 0.11 14.42 11.95
N SER A 82 0.33 15.03 13.11
CA SER A 82 0.50 16.49 13.24
C SER A 82 1.67 17.01 12.41
N ARG A 83 2.80 16.30 12.44
CA ARG A 83 3.96 16.64 11.62
C ARG A 83 3.65 16.54 10.12
N GLU A 84 3.00 15.45 9.68
CA GLU A 84 2.67 15.27 8.27
C GLU A 84 1.67 16.30 7.76
N ILE A 85 0.68 16.69 8.56
CA ILE A 85 -0.24 17.80 8.24
C ILE A 85 0.56 19.10 8.04
N ALA A 86 1.50 19.40 8.94
CA ALA A 86 2.31 20.61 8.84
C ALA A 86 3.26 20.58 7.62
N GLU A 87 3.91 19.44 7.34
CA GLU A 87 4.85 19.27 6.22
C GLU A 87 4.14 19.33 4.86
N THR A 88 2.95 18.76 4.76
CA THR A 88 2.20 18.71 3.49
C THR A 88 1.36 19.97 3.25
N GLY A 89 1.01 20.70 4.31
CA GLY A 89 0.11 21.85 4.25
C GLY A 89 -1.34 21.46 3.92
N VAL A 90 -1.72 20.20 4.18
CA VAL A 90 -3.11 19.74 3.96
C VAL A 90 -4.07 20.50 4.85
N SER A 91 -5.08 21.11 4.24
CA SER A 91 -6.10 21.89 4.93
C SER A 91 -7.13 20.99 5.65
N ALA A 92 -7.73 21.51 6.71
CA ALA A 92 -8.69 20.77 7.54
C ALA A 92 -9.98 20.39 6.77
N ASP A 93 -10.35 21.14 5.75
CA ASP A 93 -11.50 20.82 4.90
C ASP A 93 -11.28 19.63 3.98
N ARG A 94 -10.02 19.28 3.68
CA ARG A 94 -9.65 18.11 2.87
C ARG A 94 -9.44 16.85 3.70
N LEU A 95 -9.07 16.94 4.98
CA LEU A 95 -8.75 15.77 5.80
C LEU A 95 -9.95 15.35 6.65
N ARG A 96 -10.26 14.06 6.61
CA ARG A 96 -11.30 13.41 7.41
C ARG A 96 -10.73 12.23 8.16
N ILE A 97 -11.02 12.16 9.44
CA ILE A 97 -10.55 11.11 10.36
C ILE A 97 -11.75 10.42 10.97
N ASP A 98 -11.84 9.11 10.83
CA ASP A 98 -12.92 8.35 11.43
C ASP A 98 -12.84 8.41 12.96
N ARG A 99 -13.99 8.66 13.60
CA ARG A 99 -14.11 8.75 15.06
C ARG A 99 -13.67 7.48 15.78
N ASN A 100 -13.75 6.32 15.11
CA ASN A 100 -13.42 5.00 15.66
C ASN A 100 -11.96 4.60 15.39
N ALA A 101 -11.15 5.42 14.72
CA ALA A 101 -9.72 5.18 14.58
C ALA A 101 -9.07 5.17 15.98
N ALA A 102 -8.25 4.15 16.26
CA ALA A 102 -7.62 4.04 17.58
C ALA A 102 -6.33 4.85 17.64
N VAL A 103 -6.08 5.48 18.77
CA VAL A 103 -4.87 6.27 19.03
C VAL A 103 -3.82 5.38 19.70
N ILE A 104 -2.62 5.39 19.16
CA ILE A 104 -1.46 4.68 19.73
C ILE A 104 -0.91 5.50 20.89
N SER A 105 -0.93 4.91 22.08
CA SER A 105 -0.39 5.53 23.28
C SER A 105 1.12 5.31 23.42
N ARG A 106 1.75 6.05 24.34
CA ARG A 106 3.12 5.80 24.78
C ARG A 106 3.27 4.41 25.38
N ASP A 107 2.28 3.96 26.15
CA ASP A 107 2.29 2.67 26.84
C ASP A 107 2.22 1.51 25.86
N ASP A 108 1.52 1.65 24.73
CA ASP A 108 1.52 0.65 23.67
C ASP A 108 2.93 0.42 23.11
N ARG A 109 3.71 1.49 22.92
CA ARG A 109 5.11 1.40 22.44
C ARG A 109 6.03 0.76 23.49
N LEU A 110 5.87 1.14 24.76
CA LEU A 110 6.64 0.56 25.87
C LEU A 110 6.33 -0.93 26.02
N GLU A 111 5.07 -1.33 25.88
CA GLU A 111 4.66 -2.73 25.98
C GLU A 111 5.22 -3.58 24.84
N GLU A 112 5.24 -3.07 23.58
CA GLU A 112 5.92 -3.76 22.47
C GLU A 112 7.41 -4.02 22.79
N GLY A 113 8.06 -3.05 23.43
CA GLY A 113 9.44 -3.20 23.90
C GLY A 113 9.58 -4.26 25.02
N ARG A 114 8.69 -4.23 26.03
CA ARG A 114 8.68 -5.15 27.16
C ARG A 114 8.49 -6.60 26.74
N ILE A 115 7.59 -6.86 25.78
CA ILE A 115 7.35 -8.21 25.24
C ILE A 115 8.32 -8.57 24.11
N GLN A 116 9.32 -7.71 23.84
CA GLN A 116 10.41 -7.93 22.90
C GLN A 116 9.97 -8.21 21.45
N LEU A 117 8.90 -7.59 20.99
CA LEU A 117 8.40 -7.78 19.61
C LEU A 117 9.46 -7.47 18.54
N GLY A 118 10.33 -6.49 18.78
CA GLY A 118 11.43 -6.17 17.86
C GLY A 118 12.39 -7.34 17.66
N ALA A 119 12.81 -8.00 18.75
CA ALA A 119 13.72 -9.15 18.71
C ALA A 119 13.01 -10.42 18.19
N ARG A 120 11.74 -10.62 18.57
CA ARG A 120 10.98 -11.82 18.25
C ARG A 120 10.53 -11.90 16.82
N VAL A 121 10.03 -10.79 16.23
CA VAL A 121 9.36 -10.79 14.92
C VAL A 121 9.73 -9.60 14.03
N GLY A 122 10.76 -8.84 14.40
CA GLY A 122 11.19 -7.67 13.63
C GLY A 122 10.22 -6.48 13.66
N SER A 123 9.40 -6.34 14.72
CA SER A 123 8.51 -5.19 14.89
C SER A 123 9.29 -3.87 14.87
N THR A 124 8.67 -2.83 14.32
CA THR A 124 9.19 -1.46 14.34
C THR A 124 9.03 -0.75 15.69
N LEU A 125 8.39 -1.39 16.66
CA LEU A 125 8.11 -0.89 18.01
C LEU A 125 7.36 0.46 18.01
N THR A 126 6.43 0.62 17.08
CA THR A 126 5.59 1.82 16.95
C THR A 126 4.28 1.75 17.75
N GLY A 127 4.06 0.65 18.50
CA GLY A 127 2.85 0.45 19.31
C GLY A 127 1.66 -0.14 18.55
N THR A 128 1.81 -0.38 17.25
CA THR A 128 0.69 -0.80 16.39
C THR A 128 0.16 -2.19 16.76
N GLY A 129 1.02 -3.13 17.14
CA GLY A 129 0.62 -4.48 17.53
C GLY A 129 -0.20 -4.48 18.82
N VAL A 130 0.25 -3.77 19.83
CA VAL A 130 -0.41 -3.66 21.15
C VAL A 130 -1.73 -2.89 21.02
N ALA A 131 -1.75 -1.75 20.32
CA ALA A 131 -2.98 -0.99 20.10
C ALA A 131 -4.03 -1.82 19.34
N THR A 132 -3.61 -2.63 18.34
CA THR A 132 -4.50 -3.58 17.65
C THR A 132 -5.09 -4.61 18.63
N ALA A 133 -4.25 -5.22 19.46
CA ALA A 133 -4.69 -6.22 20.44
C ALA A 133 -5.70 -5.61 21.44
N ARG A 134 -5.43 -4.40 21.94
CA ARG A 134 -6.36 -3.67 22.82
C ARG A 134 -7.70 -3.41 22.15
N LYS A 135 -7.70 -3.01 20.87
CA LYS A 135 -8.94 -2.78 20.11
C LYS A 135 -9.76 -4.07 19.96
N VAL A 136 -9.09 -5.20 19.65
CA VAL A 136 -9.73 -6.53 19.55
C VAL A 136 -10.29 -6.99 20.89
N LEU A 137 -9.58 -6.74 21.98
CA LEU A 137 -10.01 -7.04 23.36
C LEU A 137 -11.10 -6.06 23.85
N ARG A 138 -11.41 -5.01 23.08
CA ARG A 138 -12.40 -3.97 23.46
C ARG A 138 -12.04 -3.31 24.78
N ASP A 139 -10.72 -3.01 24.97
CA ASP A 139 -10.22 -2.33 26.15
C ASP A 139 -10.91 -0.97 26.32
N PRO A 140 -11.63 -0.72 27.42
CA PRO A 140 -12.36 0.53 27.62
C PRO A 140 -11.44 1.75 27.80
N ASN A 141 -10.15 1.54 28.05
CA ASN A 141 -9.15 2.59 28.18
C ASN A 141 -8.40 2.86 26.87
N LEU A 142 -8.76 2.18 25.77
CA LEU A 142 -8.23 2.51 24.45
C LEU A 142 -8.80 3.83 23.97
N GLU A 143 -7.94 4.81 23.75
CA GLU A 143 -8.37 6.10 23.20
C GLU A 143 -8.75 5.98 21.72
N LEU A 144 -9.88 6.57 21.36
CA LEU A 144 -10.34 6.69 19.98
C LEU A 144 -10.23 8.15 19.52
N ALA A 145 -10.06 8.35 18.23
CA ALA A 145 -9.96 9.69 17.62
C ALA A 145 -11.11 10.61 18.03
N GLY A 146 -12.33 10.08 18.18
CA GLY A 146 -13.50 10.82 18.61
C GLY A 146 -13.39 11.47 19.99
N ASN A 147 -12.46 11.03 20.83
CA ASN A 147 -12.22 11.54 22.18
C ASN A 147 -11.03 12.53 22.26
N VAL A 148 -10.30 12.71 21.15
CA VAL A 148 -9.11 13.59 21.09
C VAL A 148 -9.53 14.98 20.64
N VAL A 149 -9.39 15.97 21.52
CA VAL A 149 -9.87 17.35 21.28
C VAL A 149 -9.18 17.98 20.07
N GLU A 150 -7.88 17.73 19.89
CA GLU A 150 -7.06 18.26 18.80
C GLU A 150 -7.49 17.74 17.43
N LEU A 151 -8.16 16.60 17.39
CA LEU A 151 -8.69 16.03 16.15
C LEU A 151 -10.08 16.51 15.78
N ALA A 152 -10.75 17.27 16.66
CA ALA A 152 -12.13 17.73 16.44
C ALA A 152 -12.39 18.36 15.05
N PRO A 153 -11.48 19.18 14.48
CA PRO A 153 -11.69 19.78 13.16
C PRO A 153 -11.69 18.76 11.99
N TYR A 154 -11.17 17.56 12.20
CA TYR A 154 -10.99 16.53 11.17
C TYR A 154 -11.99 15.38 11.31
N LEU A 155 -12.72 15.29 12.44
CA LEU A 155 -13.57 14.14 12.75
C LEU A 155 -14.75 14.01 11.79
N ALA A 156 -14.95 12.81 11.29
CA ALA A 156 -16.04 12.46 10.38
C ALA A 156 -16.56 11.04 10.62
N ASP A 157 -17.68 10.72 10.01
CA ASP A 157 -18.09 9.36 9.69
C ASP A 157 -17.52 9.04 8.31
N VAL A 158 -16.30 8.49 8.29
CA VAL A 158 -15.55 8.26 7.05
C VAL A 158 -16.28 7.29 6.14
N SER A 159 -16.90 6.24 6.67
CA SER A 159 -17.64 5.29 5.85
C SER A 159 -18.82 5.97 5.13
N LYS A 160 -19.54 6.83 5.83
CA LYS A 160 -20.64 7.61 5.23
C LYS A 160 -20.12 8.54 4.14
N GLU A 161 -19.10 9.36 4.43
CA GLU A 161 -18.59 10.33 3.46
C GLU A 161 -18.00 9.67 2.20
N LEU A 162 -17.33 8.51 2.33
CA LEU A 162 -16.83 7.75 1.19
C LEU A 162 -17.98 7.21 0.32
N ASN A 163 -19.06 6.70 0.93
CA ASN A 163 -20.24 6.26 0.20
C ASN A 163 -20.97 7.46 -0.45
N ASP A 164 -21.04 8.62 0.21
CA ASP A 164 -21.58 9.85 -0.40
C ASP A 164 -20.80 10.28 -1.66
N VAL A 165 -19.45 10.08 -1.67
CA VAL A 165 -18.61 10.31 -2.88
C VAL A 165 -19.03 9.35 -4.00
N LEU A 166 -19.24 8.07 -3.69
CA LEU A 166 -19.67 7.07 -4.69
C LEU A 166 -21.07 7.37 -5.25
N ASP A 167 -22.00 7.80 -4.40
CA ASP A 167 -23.36 8.17 -4.80
C ASP A 167 -23.35 9.37 -5.78
N ARG A 168 -22.40 10.29 -5.61
CA ARG A 168 -22.18 11.41 -6.54
C ARG A 168 -21.36 11.04 -7.79
N LYS A 169 -21.07 9.73 -7.98
CA LYS A 169 -20.25 9.20 -9.09
C LYS A 169 -18.78 9.61 -9.04
N GLY A 170 -18.31 10.00 -7.87
CA GLY A 170 -16.89 10.22 -7.59
C GLY A 170 -16.10 8.90 -7.54
N ARG A 171 -14.80 9.04 -7.34
CA ARG A 171 -13.85 7.92 -7.29
C ARG A 171 -13.23 7.79 -5.90
N VAL A 172 -13.13 6.56 -5.40
CA VAL A 172 -12.43 6.25 -4.15
C VAL A 172 -11.21 5.38 -4.42
N ILE A 173 -10.03 5.78 -3.93
CA ILE A 173 -8.81 4.97 -3.93
C ILE A 173 -8.53 4.50 -2.50
N VAL A 174 -8.60 3.20 -2.27
CA VAL A 174 -8.25 2.57 -0.99
C VAL A 174 -6.77 2.22 -1.00
N GLU A 175 -5.99 2.93 -0.19
CA GLU A 175 -4.55 2.72 -0.03
C GLU A 175 -4.28 1.71 1.09
N GLY A 176 -3.98 0.48 0.70
CA GLY A 176 -3.58 -0.57 1.63
C GLY A 176 -2.18 -0.36 2.20
N THR A 177 -1.89 -1.05 3.28
CA THR A 177 -0.60 -1.01 3.97
C THR A 177 0.09 -2.36 3.91
N GLN A 178 1.41 -2.39 4.16
CA GLN A 178 2.20 -3.62 4.18
C GLN A 178 2.13 -4.37 2.84
N GLY A 179 2.25 -5.68 2.83
CA GLY A 179 2.09 -6.53 1.67
C GLY A 179 1.53 -7.89 2.04
N PHE A 180 1.01 -8.64 1.07
CA PHE A 180 0.33 -9.92 1.25
C PHE A 180 1.17 -10.93 2.05
N GLY A 181 2.48 -10.99 1.81
CA GLY A 181 3.40 -11.86 2.55
C GLY A 181 3.55 -11.51 4.05
N LEU A 182 2.97 -10.40 4.50
CA LEU A 182 2.89 -10.00 5.91
C LEU A 182 1.47 -10.11 6.48
N SER A 183 0.49 -10.66 5.74
CA SER A 183 -0.87 -10.85 6.22
C SER A 183 -0.90 -11.74 7.47
N LEU A 184 -1.66 -11.32 8.47
CA LEU A 184 -1.85 -12.09 9.70
C LEU A 184 -2.48 -13.46 9.43
N HIS A 185 -3.38 -13.54 8.43
CA HIS A 185 -4.15 -14.74 8.14
C HIS A 185 -3.61 -15.57 6.98
N HIS A 186 -2.94 -14.94 5.99
CA HIS A 186 -2.63 -15.58 4.71
C HIS A 186 -1.14 -15.73 4.41
N SER A 187 -0.25 -15.15 5.22
CA SER A 187 1.20 -15.10 4.95
C SER A 187 1.88 -16.46 4.88
N GLY A 188 1.47 -17.44 5.65
CA GLY A 188 2.22 -18.70 5.80
C GLY A 188 3.53 -18.59 6.60
N LEU A 189 3.95 -17.37 6.96
CA LEU A 189 5.19 -17.09 7.69
C LEU A 189 4.96 -16.66 9.15
N PHE A 190 3.78 -16.94 9.71
CA PHE A 190 3.51 -16.65 11.10
C PHE A 190 4.62 -17.23 12.02
N PRO A 191 5.17 -16.47 12.98
CA PRO A 191 4.70 -15.17 13.49
C PRO A 191 5.33 -13.93 12.79
N TYR A 192 6.07 -14.06 11.71
CA TYR A 192 6.74 -12.97 10.99
C TYR A 192 5.78 -12.19 10.09
N THR A 193 4.66 -11.78 10.65
CA THR A 193 3.56 -11.05 10.00
C THR A 193 3.35 -9.69 10.62
N THR A 194 2.51 -8.87 10.00
CA THR A 194 1.95 -7.68 10.67
C THR A 194 0.77 -8.07 11.55
N SER A 195 0.27 -7.14 12.37
CA SER A 195 -0.83 -7.38 13.32
C SER A 195 -2.23 -7.27 12.70
N ARG A 196 -2.32 -7.35 11.37
CA ARG A 196 -3.59 -7.26 10.62
C ARG A 196 -3.55 -8.09 9.35
N ASP A 197 -4.71 -8.32 8.77
CA ASP A 197 -4.80 -8.82 7.42
C ASP A 197 -4.48 -7.71 6.41
N THR A 198 -3.91 -8.08 5.25
CA THR A 198 -3.42 -7.16 4.21
C THR A 198 -4.02 -7.47 2.85
N THR A 199 -5.18 -8.12 2.84
CA THR A 199 -5.96 -8.38 1.63
C THR A 199 -6.81 -7.17 1.22
N ALA A 200 -7.23 -7.11 -0.03
CA ALA A 200 -8.14 -6.08 -0.52
C ALA A 200 -9.46 -6.06 0.28
N ALA A 201 -10.00 -7.24 0.61
CA ALA A 201 -11.22 -7.38 1.40
C ALA A 201 -11.09 -6.79 2.81
N ALA A 202 -9.93 -6.96 3.45
CA ALA A 202 -9.68 -6.39 4.77
C ALA A 202 -9.65 -4.86 4.73
N PHE A 203 -9.02 -4.27 3.71
CA PHE A 203 -8.97 -2.81 3.58
C PHE A 203 -10.33 -2.21 3.24
N LEU A 204 -11.16 -2.88 2.46
CA LEU A 204 -12.55 -2.47 2.25
C LEU A 204 -13.34 -2.45 3.56
N SER A 205 -13.19 -3.51 4.38
CA SER A 205 -13.80 -3.57 5.71
C SER A 205 -13.33 -2.43 6.62
N GLU A 206 -12.02 -2.13 6.63
CA GLU A 206 -11.48 -1.02 7.42
C GLU A 206 -12.01 0.35 6.97
N ALA A 207 -12.25 0.53 5.67
CA ALA A 207 -12.76 1.77 5.08
C ALA A 207 -14.30 1.88 5.14
N GLY A 208 -15.02 0.80 5.47
CA GLY A 208 -16.49 0.77 5.49
C GLY A 208 -17.12 0.81 4.10
N LEU A 209 -16.46 0.18 3.12
CA LEU A 209 -16.91 0.11 1.72
C LEU A 209 -17.41 -1.29 1.36
N SER A 210 -18.46 -1.34 0.54
CA SER A 210 -19.00 -2.59 0.01
C SER A 210 -18.09 -3.19 -1.05
N PRO A 211 -17.85 -4.53 -1.06
CA PRO A 211 -17.08 -5.17 -2.12
C PRO A 211 -17.74 -5.11 -3.51
N ILE A 212 -19.04 -4.84 -3.61
CA ILE A 212 -19.72 -4.70 -4.91
C ILE A 212 -19.40 -3.38 -5.61
N GLU A 213 -18.88 -2.37 -4.88
CA GLU A 213 -18.45 -1.10 -5.43
C GLU A 213 -17.05 -1.17 -6.05
N VAL A 214 -16.36 -2.31 -5.93
CA VAL A 214 -14.99 -2.45 -6.40
C VAL A 214 -14.93 -2.72 -7.90
N ASP A 215 -14.40 -1.77 -8.64
CA ASP A 215 -14.12 -1.93 -10.07
C ASP A 215 -12.71 -2.46 -10.31
N GLU A 216 -11.76 -2.08 -9.47
CA GLU A 216 -10.36 -2.37 -9.71
C GLU A 216 -9.62 -2.77 -8.41
N ILE A 217 -8.86 -3.85 -8.48
CA ILE A 217 -7.87 -4.22 -7.46
C ILE A 217 -6.51 -4.23 -8.14
N LEU A 218 -5.63 -3.34 -7.70
CA LEU A 218 -4.25 -3.23 -8.19
C LEU A 218 -3.30 -3.87 -7.19
N VAL A 219 -2.65 -4.96 -7.59
CA VAL A 219 -1.57 -5.54 -6.80
C VAL A 219 -0.23 -4.97 -7.25
N VAL A 220 0.55 -4.49 -6.29
CA VAL A 220 1.88 -3.95 -6.55
C VAL A 220 2.93 -4.99 -6.20
N PHE A 221 3.80 -5.32 -7.16
CA PHE A 221 4.97 -6.15 -6.98
C PHE A 221 6.25 -5.35 -7.22
N ARG A 222 7.35 -5.84 -6.67
CA ARG A 222 8.72 -5.43 -7.04
C ARG A 222 9.42 -6.55 -7.78
N THR A 223 10.31 -6.18 -8.67
CA THR A 223 11.20 -7.14 -9.34
C THR A 223 12.06 -7.92 -8.35
N TYR A 224 12.54 -7.25 -7.31
CA TYR A 224 13.21 -7.85 -6.16
C TYR A 224 12.46 -7.50 -4.88
N PRO A 225 11.81 -8.48 -4.22
CA PRO A 225 11.14 -8.27 -2.95
C PRO A 225 12.13 -7.86 -1.86
N ILE A 226 11.64 -7.04 -0.93
CA ILE A 226 12.44 -6.54 0.19
C ILE A 226 11.75 -6.78 1.51
N ARG A 227 12.55 -7.01 2.55
CA ARG A 227 12.08 -7.08 3.95
C ARG A 227 12.83 -6.08 4.82
N VAL A 228 12.23 -5.73 5.95
CA VAL A 228 12.93 -4.92 6.96
C VAL A 228 14.11 -5.70 7.52
N ALA A 229 15.15 -4.99 7.96
CA ALA A 229 16.33 -5.60 8.58
C ALA A 229 16.00 -6.31 9.90
N GLY A 230 16.86 -7.22 10.29
CA GLY A 230 16.77 -7.98 11.54
C GLY A 230 15.90 -9.23 11.40
N ASN A 231 15.35 -9.72 12.53
CA ASN A 231 14.56 -10.95 12.60
C ASN A 231 13.13 -10.74 12.07
N SER A 232 13.00 -10.34 10.80
CA SER A 232 11.72 -10.09 10.14
C SER A 232 11.15 -11.30 9.39
N GLY A 233 11.78 -12.47 9.54
CA GLY A 233 11.40 -13.72 8.90
C GLY A 233 12.24 -14.07 7.68
N PRO A 234 12.04 -15.27 7.10
CA PRO A 234 12.79 -15.73 5.95
C PRO A 234 12.54 -14.85 4.71
N LEU A 235 13.55 -14.78 3.85
CA LEU A 235 13.47 -14.16 2.53
C LEU A 235 14.21 -15.12 1.57
N ASP A 236 13.44 -15.79 0.72
CA ASP A 236 14.00 -16.79 -0.18
C ASP A 236 14.90 -16.14 -1.22
N GLY A 237 15.99 -16.83 -1.57
CA GLY A 237 16.96 -16.32 -2.53
C GLY A 237 17.54 -14.97 -2.12
N GLU A 238 17.84 -14.77 -0.81
CA GLU A 238 18.37 -13.49 -0.31
C GLU A 238 19.66 -13.11 -1.03
N LEU A 239 19.72 -11.86 -1.48
CA LEU A 239 20.79 -11.26 -2.25
C LEU A 239 21.44 -10.10 -1.48
N SER A 240 22.63 -9.72 -1.90
CA SER A 240 23.20 -8.43 -1.54
C SER A 240 22.74 -7.33 -2.50
N TRP A 241 22.70 -6.08 -2.03
CA TRP A 241 22.46 -4.93 -2.90
C TRP A 241 23.55 -4.76 -3.97
N ASP A 242 24.78 -5.16 -3.68
CA ASP A 242 25.88 -5.16 -4.65
C ASP A 242 25.61 -6.14 -5.80
N GLU A 243 25.05 -7.31 -5.49
CA GLU A 243 24.67 -8.30 -6.50
C GLU A 243 23.53 -7.79 -7.38
N VAL A 244 22.49 -7.19 -6.80
CA VAL A 244 21.38 -6.56 -7.55
C VAL A 244 21.92 -5.45 -8.45
N SER A 245 22.80 -4.58 -7.92
CA SER A 245 23.40 -3.48 -8.68
C SER A 245 24.23 -3.99 -9.86
N ARG A 246 25.03 -5.03 -9.61
CA ARG A 246 25.89 -5.64 -10.64
C ARG A 246 25.05 -6.28 -11.76
N ARG A 247 24.01 -7.01 -11.40
CA ARG A 247 23.11 -7.67 -12.38
C ARG A 247 22.41 -6.65 -13.26
N ALA A 248 21.92 -5.56 -12.66
CA ALA A 248 21.22 -4.50 -13.38
C ALA A 248 22.15 -3.57 -14.17
N GLY A 249 23.46 -3.61 -13.93
CA GLY A 249 24.42 -2.68 -14.54
C GLY A 249 24.33 -1.25 -13.98
N TYR A 250 23.96 -1.09 -12.70
CA TYR A 250 23.92 0.24 -12.07
C TYR A 250 25.31 0.84 -11.95
N PRO A 251 25.48 2.14 -12.28
CA PRO A 251 26.78 2.81 -12.23
C PRO A 251 27.30 3.03 -10.80
N THR A 252 26.38 3.03 -9.82
CA THR A 252 26.69 3.14 -8.39
C THR A 252 25.93 2.07 -7.62
N PRO A 253 26.48 1.52 -6.52
CA PRO A 253 25.79 0.52 -5.72
C PRO A 253 24.44 1.01 -5.23
N LEU A 254 23.40 0.20 -5.45
CA LEU A 254 22.08 0.43 -4.90
C LEU A 254 22.08 0.14 -3.39
N ALA A 255 21.29 0.88 -2.65
CA ALA A 255 20.97 0.59 -1.26
C ALA A 255 19.63 1.20 -0.89
N GLU A 256 18.74 0.41 -0.31
CA GLU A 256 17.47 0.91 0.19
C GLU A 256 17.38 0.84 1.71
N TYR A 257 16.92 1.92 2.32
CA TYR A 257 16.79 2.03 3.76
C TYR A 257 15.32 2.15 4.17
N THR A 258 15.00 1.62 5.34
CA THR A 258 13.64 1.71 5.88
C THR A 258 13.30 3.15 6.24
N THR A 259 12.10 3.59 5.89
CA THR A 259 11.62 4.96 6.15
C THR A 259 11.51 5.25 7.66
N VAL A 260 11.16 4.24 8.47
CA VAL A 260 10.91 4.39 9.91
C VAL A 260 12.18 4.24 10.75
N THR A 261 13.03 3.26 10.43
CA THR A 261 14.18 2.90 11.28
C THR A 261 15.53 3.23 10.67
N GLY A 262 15.59 3.70 9.42
CA GLY A 262 16.85 4.03 8.72
C GLY A 262 17.78 2.84 8.49
N ARG A 263 17.32 1.58 8.66
CA ARG A 263 18.14 0.39 8.49
C ARG A 263 18.14 -0.08 7.04
N LEU A 264 19.26 -0.62 6.58
CA LEU A 264 19.38 -1.24 5.26
C LEU A 264 18.38 -2.40 5.13
N ARG A 265 17.59 -2.38 4.06
CA ARG A 265 16.61 -3.44 3.77
C ARG A 265 17.32 -4.69 3.28
N ARG A 266 16.75 -5.84 3.60
CA ARG A 266 17.10 -7.13 2.97
C ARG A 266 16.42 -7.21 1.61
N VAL A 267 17.04 -7.82 0.63
CA VAL A 267 16.56 -7.97 -0.75
C VAL A 267 16.70 -9.43 -1.17
N GLY A 268 15.77 -9.93 -1.97
CA GLY A 268 15.80 -11.33 -2.44
C GLY A 268 15.28 -11.48 -3.86
N GLU A 269 15.34 -12.72 -4.35
CA GLU A 269 14.79 -13.11 -5.65
C GLU A 269 13.26 -13.01 -5.65
N PHE A 270 12.66 -12.86 -6.84
CA PHE A 270 11.21 -12.77 -6.97
C PHE A 270 10.55 -14.10 -6.56
N ASP A 271 9.69 -14.04 -5.55
CA ASP A 271 8.96 -15.18 -5.01
C ASP A 271 7.67 -15.43 -5.81
N TRP A 272 7.75 -16.37 -6.75
CA TRP A 272 6.64 -16.72 -7.64
C TRP A 272 5.49 -17.40 -6.92
N ASP A 273 5.76 -18.17 -5.87
CA ASP A 273 4.71 -18.88 -5.12
C ASP A 273 3.93 -17.90 -4.24
N LEU A 274 4.60 -16.96 -3.60
CA LEU A 274 3.96 -15.86 -2.90
C LEU A 274 3.10 -15.01 -3.86
N ALA A 275 3.63 -14.71 -5.05
CA ALA A 275 2.91 -13.92 -6.05
C ALA A 275 1.64 -14.63 -6.53
N ARG A 276 1.71 -15.94 -6.85
CA ARG A 276 0.54 -16.76 -7.21
C ARG A 276 -0.49 -16.78 -6.08
N ARG A 277 -0.02 -16.94 -4.84
CA ARG A 277 -0.92 -16.95 -3.67
C ARG A 277 -1.59 -15.59 -3.47
N ALA A 278 -0.84 -14.48 -3.60
CA ALA A 278 -1.39 -13.12 -3.51
C ALA A 278 -2.46 -12.86 -4.57
N VAL A 279 -2.23 -13.28 -5.80
CA VAL A 279 -3.19 -13.17 -6.91
C VAL A 279 -4.40 -14.07 -6.68
N MET A 280 -4.20 -15.31 -6.26
CA MET A 280 -5.29 -16.25 -5.96
C MET A 280 -6.27 -15.70 -4.93
N VAL A 281 -5.76 -15.10 -3.83
CA VAL A 281 -6.59 -14.61 -2.73
C VAL A 281 -7.29 -13.29 -3.08
N ASN A 282 -6.56 -12.38 -3.74
CA ASN A 282 -7.06 -11.01 -3.98
C ASN A 282 -7.76 -10.82 -5.33
N ARG A 283 -7.57 -11.74 -6.29
CA ARG A 283 -8.13 -11.65 -7.65
C ARG A 283 -7.96 -10.26 -8.28
N PRO A 284 -6.71 -9.74 -8.34
CA PRO A 284 -6.48 -8.40 -8.86
C PRO A 284 -6.88 -8.29 -10.33
N THR A 285 -7.29 -7.10 -10.72
CA THR A 285 -7.64 -6.76 -12.12
C THR A 285 -6.41 -6.41 -12.93
N ALA A 286 -5.36 -5.88 -12.26
CA ALA A 286 -4.09 -5.58 -12.91
C ALA A 286 -2.93 -5.57 -11.89
N ILE A 287 -1.72 -5.67 -12.42
CA ILE A 287 -0.45 -5.58 -11.69
C ILE A 287 0.18 -4.22 -11.95
N ALA A 288 0.78 -3.65 -10.90
CA ALA A 288 1.79 -2.61 -10.99
C ALA A 288 3.16 -3.20 -10.59
N LEU A 289 4.15 -3.07 -11.46
CA LEU A 289 5.51 -3.58 -11.24
C LEU A 289 6.45 -2.43 -10.90
N HIS A 290 7.13 -2.50 -9.78
CA HIS A 290 8.13 -1.53 -9.36
C HIS A 290 9.55 -2.08 -9.53
N GLY A 291 10.52 -1.21 -9.93
CA GLY A 291 11.93 -1.57 -10.03
C GLY A 291 12.28 -2.26 -11.35
N ALA A 292 11.71 -1.84 -12.48
CA ALA A 292 12.13 -2.30 -13.80
C ALA A 292 13.62 -1.98 -14.04
N ASP A 293 14.06 -0.81 -13.59
CA ASP A 293 15.45 -0.37 -13.60
C ASP A 293 16.39 -1.28 -12.77
N TYR A 294 15.85 -2.08 -11.85
CA TYR A 294 16.63 -3.07 -11.08
C TYR A 294 16.85 -4.38 -11.84
N LEU A 295 16.09 -4.62 -12.91
CA LEU A 295 16.38 -5.71 -13.86
C LEU A 295 17.45 -5.30 -14.85
N ASN A 296 17.33 -4.06 -15.36
CA ASN A 296 18.31 -3.49 -16.29
C ASN A 296 18.31 -1.96 -16.14
N TYR A 297 19.46 -1.38 -15.80
CA TYR A 297 19.60 0.07 -15.59
C TYR A 297 19.29 0.90 -16.84
N SER A 298 19.42 0.33 -18.04
CA SER A 298 19.02 1.05 -19.26
C SER A 298 17.55 1.45 -19.29
N ASP A 299 16.71 0.84 -18.45
CA ASP A 299 15.29 1.16 -18.32
C ASP A 299 15.02 2.36 -17.40
N PHE A 300 16.06 2.85 -16.70
CA PHE A 300 15.88 3.97 -15.77
C PHE A 300 15.34 5.21 -16.48
N GLY A 301 14.18 5.66 -16.02
CA GLY A 301 13.51 6.87 -16.53
C GLY A 301 12.73 6.69 -17.82
N LEU A 302 12.68 5.51 -18.42
CA LEU A 302 11.91 5.28 -19.64
C LEU A 302 10.40 5.30 -19.35
N THR A 303 9.63 5.76 -20.34
CA THR A 303 8.18 5.95 -20.23
C THR A 303 7.37 5.24 -21.33
N SER A 304 8.02 4.47 -22.19
CA SER A 304 7.41 3.70 -23.28
C SER A 304 7.75 2.22 -23.13
N TRP A 305 6.75 1.36 -23.35
CA TRP A 305 6.93 -0.09 -23.32
C TRP A 305 7.92 -0.59 -24.36
N GLU A 306 7.87 0.00 -25.56
CA GLU A 306 8.72 -0.40 -26.69
C GLU A 306 10.20 -0.08 -26.45
N SER A 307 10.47 0.88 -25.56
CA SER A 307 11.84 1.30 -25.22
C SER A 307 12.47 0.47 -24.12
N LEU A 308 11.64 -0.31 -23.36
CA LEU A 308 12.17 -1.14 -22.28
C LEU A 308 13.06 -2.26 -22.79
N SER A 309 14.07 -2.61 -21.99
CA SER A 309 14.99 -3.71 -22.28
C SER A 309 14.28 -5.05 -22.48
N ALA A 310 14.93 -5.96 -23.20
CA ALA A 310 14.43 -7.32 -23.39
C ALA A 310 14.25 -8.06 -22.05
N ASP A 311 15.11 -7.79 -21.07
CA ASP A 311 15.06 -8.39 -19.73
C ASP A 311 13.76 -8.00 -19.02
N THR A 312 13.43 -6.72 -18.97
CA THR A 312 12.19 -6.21 -18.36
C THR A 312 10.96 -6.67 -19.12
N GLN A 313 10.98 -6.62 -20.44
CA GLN A 313 9.83 -7.11 -21.23
C GLN A 313 9.60 -8.62 -21.02
N THR A 314 10.68 -9.41 -20.91
CA THR A 314 10.59 -10.85 -20.66
C THR A 314 10.04 -11.13 -19.27
N PHE A 315 10.51 -10.40 -18.25
CA PHE A 315 10.02 -10.53 -16.89
C PHE A 315 8.52 -10.16 -16.79
N VAL A 316 8.10 -9.08 -17.43
CA VAL A 316 6.68 -8.64 -17.46
C VAL A 316 5.80 -9.69 -18.15
N ARG A 317 6.23 -10.21 -19.32
CA ARG A 317 5.47 -11.27 -20.01
C ARG A 317 5.37 -12.54 -19.16
N ARG A 318 6.42 -12.90 -18.44
CA ARG A 318 6.39 -14.04 -17.52
C ARG A 318 5.39 -13.78 -16.38
N LEU A 319 5.38 -12.57 -15.77
CA LEU A 319 4.38 -12.23 -14.77
C LEU A 319 2.95 -12.39 -15.29
N GLU A 320 2.67 -11.86 -16.48
CA GLU A 320 1.36 -11.97 -17.11
C GLU A 320 0.96 -13.41 -17.37
N ASN A 321 1.87 -14.23 -17.89
CA ASN A 321 1.61 -15.64 -18.21
C ASN A 321 1.44 -16.51 -16.95
N ASP A 322 2.32 -16.35 -15.95
CA ASP A 322 2.31 -17.19 -14.74
C ASP A 322 1.17 -16.83 -13.78
N LEU A 323 0.72 -15.57 -13.78
CA LEU A 323 -0.28 -15.06 -12.85
C LEU A 323 -1.67 -14.85 -13.50
N ASP A 324 -1.77 -14.92 -14.82
CA ASP A 324 -2.98 -14.63 -15.61
C ASP A 324 -3.62 -13.26 -15.25
N VAL A 325 -2.75 -12.25 -15.05
CA VAL A 325 -3.14 -10.88 -14.71
C VAL A 325 -2.29 -9.89 -15.51
N PRO A 326 -2.90 -8.90 -16.20
CA PRO A 326 -2.15 -7.93 -16.99
C PRO A 326 -1.29 -7.01 -16.13
N VAL A 327 -0.07 -6.69 -16.59
CA VAL A 327 0.78 -5.65 -15.99
C VAL A 327 0.43 -4.32 -16.64
N ARG A 328 -0.22 -3.42 -15.90
CA ARG A 328 -0.67 -2.12 -16.41
C ARG A 328 0.35 -1.01 -16.16
N TYR A 329 0.99 -1.00 -15.01
CA TYR A 329 1.93 0.04 -14.61
C TYR A 329 3.31 -0.55 -14.38
N ILE A 330 4.36 0.07 -14.96
CA ILE A 330 5.74 -0.34 -14.76
C ILE A 330 6.55 0.89 -14.36
N PHE A 331 7.09 0.87 -13.13
CA PHE A 331 7.91 1.96 -12.61
C PHE A 331 9.36 1.72 -12.95
N THR A 332 9.96 2.71 -13.59
CA THR A 332 11.33 2.70 -14.12
C THR A 332 12.29 3.58 -13.33
N GLY A 333 11.89 4.07 -12.18
CA GLY A 333 12.69 4.91 -11.30
C GLY A 333 11.85 5.62 -10.24
N PRO A 334 12.44 6.49 -9.40
CA PRO A 334 11.77 7.08 -8.24
C PRO A 334 10.85 8.27 -8.58
N ALA A 335 11.09 9.00 -9.69
CA ALA A 335 10.35 10.21 -10.01
C ALA A 335 8.91 9.92 -10.50
N GLU A 336 8.04 10.91 -10.36
CA GLU A 336 6.62 10.84 -10.75
C GLU A 336 6.42 10.39 -12.21
N SER A 337 7.18 11.00 -13.12
CA SER A 337 7.10 10.74 -14.56
C SER A 337 7.73 9.43 -15.01
N GLN A 338 8.48 8.74 -14.15
CA GLN A 338 9.20 7.51 -14.46
C GLN A 338 8.27 6.29 -14.31
N ILE A 339 7.30 6.22 -15.22
CA ILE A 339 6.29 5.18 -15.28
C ILE A 339 5.91 4.90 -16.73
N VAL A 340 5.77 3.63 -17.06
CA VAL A 340 5.15 3.15 -18.29
C VAL A 340 3.73 2.71 -17.96
N GLU A 341 2.72 3.36 -18.54
CA GLU A 341 1.34 2.91 -18.48
C GLU A 341 1.00 2.16 -19.76
N ARG A 342 0.69 0.87 -19.62
CA ARG A 342 0.25 0.03 -20.73
C ARG A 342 -1.27 0.05 -20.83
N ARG A 343 -1.80 0.56 -21.95
CA ARG A 343 -3.22 0.49 -22.23
C ARG A 343 -3.59 -0.93 -22.63
N TRP A 344 -4.27 -1.63 -21.75
CA TRP A 344 -4.84 -2.93 -22.07
C TRP A 344 -6.16 -2.73 -22.80
N ARG A 345 -6.28 -3.23 -24.04
CA ARG A 345 -7.59 -3.35 -24.66
C ARG A 345 -8.31 -4.50 -23.93
N THR A 346 -9.33 -4.17 -23.17
CA THR A 346 -10.27 -5.14 -22.60
C THR A 346 -11.01 -5.82 -23.74
N GLY A 347 -10.35 -6.80 -24.35
CA GLY A 347 -10.92 -7.70 -25.37
C GLY A 347 -11.37 -9.00 -24.73
N GLY A 348 -12.21 -8.92 -23.70
CA GLY A 348 -12.82 -10.05 -23.03
C GLY A 348 -13.76 -9.51 -21.98
N THR A 349 -15.03 -9.40 -22.35
CA THR A 349 -16.10 -9.13 -21.40
C THR A 349 -16.05 -10.17 -20.30
N LYS A 350 -15.63 -9.77 -19.06
CA LYS A 350 -16.08 -10.52 -17.87
C LYS A 350 -17.62 -10.48 -17.94
N PRO A 351 -18.32 -11.61 -17.86
CA PRO A 351 -19.78 -11.56 -17.74
C PRO A 351 -20.07 -10.75 -16.47
N ALA A 352 -20.92 -9.73 -16.62
CA ALA A 352 -21.40 -8.97 -15.48
C ALA A 352 -22.03 -9.96 -14.48
N LEU A 353 -21.67 -9.87 -13.20
CA LEU A 353 -22.21 -10.74 -12.15
C LEU A 353 -23.75 -10.78 -12.13
N HIS A 354 -24.41 -9.79 -12.75
CA HIS A 354 -25.86 -9.70 -12.86
C HIS A 354 -26.49 -10.65 -13.90
N GLU A 355 -25.75 -11.18 -14.88
CA GLU A 355 -26.34 -12.10 -15.87
C GLU A 355 -26.37 -13.56 -15.41
N ALA A 356 -25.60 -13.91 -14.38
CA ALA A 356 -25.52 -15.29 -13.87
C ALA A 356 -26.68 -15.68 -12.93
N ILE A 357 -27.53 -14.75 -12.50
CA ILE A 357 -28.64 -15.02 -11.56
C ILE A 357 -29.99 -15.21 -12.29
N GLY A 358 -30.07 -14.91 -13.58
CA GLY A 358 -31.32 -14.90 -14.37
C GLY A 358 -31.70 -16.20 -15.05
N SER A 359 -30.95 -17.30 -14.96
CA SER A 359 -31.23 -18.53 -15.70
C SER A 359 -31.30 -19.80 -14.86
N ARG A 360 -31.92 -19.73 -13.69
CA ARG A 360 -32.40 -20.93 -12.95
C ARG A 360 -33.80 -20.66 -12.45
N THR A 361 -34.76 -20.78 -13.36
CA THR A 361 -36.13 -21.14 -13.06
C THR A 361 -36.47 -22.41 -13.78
#